data_d0ddc2350b9c1ae5d4f8497ce6c64361
#
_entry.id   d0ddc2350b9c1ae5d4f8497ce6c64361
#
_cell.length_a   1.000
_cell.length_b   1.000
_cell.length_c   1.000
_cell.angle_alpha   90.00
_cell.angle_beta   90.00
_cell.angle_gamma   90.00
#
_symmetry.space_group_name_H-M   'P 1'
#
loop_
_entity.id
_entity.type
_entity.pdbx_description
1 polymer ?
#
loop_
_entity_poly.entity_id
_entity_poly.type
_entity_poly.pdbx_seq_one_letter_code
_entity_poly.pdbx_strand_id
1 'polypeptide(L)'
;TKMKKILLQTEVTKMLADTFTPVGIYLRLRDRFRDTILLESTDSHAAENSYSFIGVNAIGGIEISSLNEIEFKYPKQEPQKELIQKVQDAPDRIWAYMQQFEMQPSTQKEAIFAQGLYGYATYDAIPFFDTIEFKPGASVIPLMRYRLYQYVIAFNHFKDELYICEN
;
A
#
# COMPACT_ATOMS: atom_id res chain seq x y z
N THR A 1 3.26 -23.77 16.59
CA THR A 1 2.04 -22.95 16.86
C THR A 1 1.63 -22.30 15.55
N LYS A 2 0.46 -22.66 14.99
CA LYS A 2 -0.08 -21.98 13.79
C LYS A 2 -0.28 -20.51 14.14
N MET A 3 0.43 -19.61 13.49
CA MET A 3 0.18 -18.17 13.62
C MET A 3 -1.26 -17.90 13.19
N LYS A 4 -2.00 -17.17 14.02
CA LYS A 4 -3.38 -16.78 13.72
C LYS A 4 -3.32 -15.80 12.54
N LYS A 5 -3.91 -16.20 11.41
CA LYS A 5 -3.98 -15.33 10.23
C LYS A 5 -4.89 -14.13 10.50
N ILE A 6 -4.55 -13.01 9.91
CA ILE A 6 -5.33 -11.77 9.95
C ILE A 6 -6.28 -11.82 8.75
N LEU A 7 -7.58 -11.90 9.04
CA LEU A 7 -8.61 -11.94 8.00
C LEU A 7 -8.91 -10.53 7.53
N LEU A 8 -8.88 -10.31 6.21
CA LEU A 8 -9.36 -9.10 5.57
C LEU A 8 -10.64 -9.40 4.81
N GLN A 9 -11.69 -8.69 5.18
CA GLN A 9 -12.96 -8.69 4.48
C GLN A 9 -13.16 -7.31 3.86
N THR A 10 -13.35 -7.24 2.55
CA THR A 10 -13.45 -5.98 1.83
C THR A 10 -14.86 -5.78 1.32
N GLU A 11 -15.47 -4.65 1.68
CA GLU A 11 -16.74 -4.18 1.13
C GLU A 11 -16.48 -3.15 0.03
N VAL A 12 -17.29 -3.17 -1.03
CA VAL A 12 -17.13 -2.30 -2.19
C VAL A 12 -18.41 -1.55 -2.47
N THR A 13 -18.32 -0.22 -2.56
CA THR A 13 -19.39 0.67 -3.02
C THR A 13 -18.99 1.30 -4.34
N LYS A 14 -19.83 1.16 -5.35
CA LYS A 14 -19.63 1.78 -6.67
C LYS A 14 -20.43 3.05 -6.79
N MET A 15 -19.81 4.08 -7.38
CA MET A 15 -20.44 5.39 -7.66
C MET A 15 -20.04 5.89 -9.05
N LEU A 16 -20.81 6.84 -9.58
CA LEU A 16 -20.39 7.62 -10.74
C LEU A 16 -19.35 8.67 -10.31
N ALA A 17 -18.33 8.88 -11.13
CA ALA A 17 -17.23 9.79 -10.85
C ALA A 17 -17.25 11.07 -11.68
N ASP A 18 -18.30 11.33 -12.43
CA ASP A 18 -18.43 12.42 -13.39
C ASP A 18 -18.22 13.82 -12.81
N THR A 19 -18.50 14.01 -11.51
CA THR A 19 -18.31 15.29 -10.79
C THR A 19 -17.07 15.32 -9.89
N PHE A 20 -16.33 14.21 -9.79
CA PHE A 20 -15.19 14.07 -8.89
C PHE A 20 -13.88 13.88 -9.65
N THR A 21 -12.82 14.49 -9.13
CA THR A 21 -11.46 14.21 -9.59
C THR A 21 -10.64 13.56 -8.47
N PRO A 22 -9.69 12.66 -8.79
CA PRO A 22 -8.82 12.07 -7.78
C PRO A 22 -8.09 13.11 -6.94
N VAL A 23 -7.50 14.12 -7.57
CA VAL A 23 -6.81 15.22 -6.88
C VAL A 23 -7.75 15.99 -5.98
N GLY A 24 -8.96 16.32 -6.45
CA GLY A 24 -9.95 17.07 -5.67
C GLY A 24 -10.37 16.33 -4.41
N ILE A 25 -10.60 15.03 -4.49
CA ILE A 25 -10.93 14.20 -3.33
C ILE A 25 -9.72 14.06 -2.40
N TYR A 26 -8.54 13.79 -2.95
CA TYR A 26 -7.30 13.69 -2.18
C TYR A 26 -7.04 14.93 -1.33
N LEU A 27 -7.17 16.13 -1.91
CA LEU A 27 -6.96 17.38 -1.21
C LEU A 27 -7.94 17.59 -0.04
N ARG A 28 -9.15 17.07 -0.14
CA ARG A 28 -10.15 17.15 0.95
C ARG A 28 -9.88 16.13 2.06
N LEU A 29 -9.34 14.96 1.71
CA LEU A 29 -9.12 13.87 2.66
C LEU A 29 -7.79 13.99 3.39
N ARG A 30 -6.72 14.47 2.75
CA ARG A 30 -5.38 14.54 3.33
C ARG A 30 -5.31 15.38 4.61
N ASP A 31 -6.16 16.41 4.73
CA ASP A 31 -6.19 17.30 5.89
C ASP A 31 -6.97 16.69 7.08
N ARG A 32 -7.77 15.66 6.83
CA ARG A 32 -8.62 15.00 7.83
C ARG A 32 -8.08 13.66 8.31
N PHE A 33 -7.33 12.98 7.46
CA PHE A 33 -6.83 11.63 7.71
C PHE A 33 -5.31 11.59 7.59
N ARG A 34 -4.68 10.88 8.52
CA ARG A 34 -3.24 10.58 8.42
C ARG A 34 -3.00 9.48 7.40
N ASP A 35 -1.79 9.44 6.88
CA ASP A 35 -1.36 8.41 5.93
C ASP A 35 -2.29 8.32 4.71
N THR A 36 -2.63 9.46 4.11
CA THR A 36 -3.37 9.53 2.86
C THR A 36 -2.39 9.55 1.68
N ILE A 37 -2.62 8.72 0.68
CA ILE A 37 -1.79 8.63 -0.52
C ILE A 37 -2.63 8.79 -1.79
N LEU A 38 -2.07 9.43 -2.80
CA LEU A 38 -2.62 9.48 -4.15
C LEU A 38 -1.62 8.83 -5.11
N LEU A 39 -2.09 7.84 -5.86
CA LEU A 39 -1.35 7.19 -6.93
C LEU A 39 -2.13 7.34 -8.23
N GLU A 40 -1.51 7.95 -9.23
CA GLU A 40 -2.10 8.13 -10.55
C GLU A 40 -1.38 7.26 -11.58
N SER A 41 -2.17 6.57 -12.40
CA SER A 41 -1.64 5.90 -13.57
C SER A 41 -1.54 6.89 -14.73
N THR A 42 -0.35 6.98 -15.32
CA THR A 42 -0.10 7.79 -16.50
C THR A 42 0.00 6.98 -17.79
N ASP A 43 -0.35 5.70 -17.76
CA ASP A 43 -0.27 4.83 -18.93
C ASP A 43 -1.34 5.21 -19.95
N SER A 44 -0.92 6.01 -20.94
CA SER A 44 -1.75 6.45 -22.05
C SER A 44 -2.06 5.33 -23.06
N HIS A 45 -1.39 4.19 -22.97
CA HIS A 45 -1.53 3.08 -23.93
C HIS A 45 -2.55 2.02 -23.50
N ALA A 46 -2.97 2.00 -22.23
CA ALA A 46 -3.93 1.05 -21.71
C ALA A 46 -5.18 1.76 -21.18
N ALA A 47 -5.93 2.42 -22.05
CA ALA A 47 -7.09 3.24 -21.68
C ALA A 47 -8.11 2.48 -20.81
N GLU A 48 -8.34 1.19 -21.09
CA GLU A 48 -9.29 0.36 -20.34
C GLU A 48 -8.87 0.07 -18.91
N ASN A 49 -7.57 0.15 -18.60
CA ASN A 49 -6.98 -0.13 -17.30
C ASN A 49 -6.38 1.12 -16.63
N SER A 50 -6.83 2.31 -17.04
CA SER A 50 -6.38 3.55 -16.44
C SER A 50 -7.11 3.81 -15.13
N TYR A 51 -6.41 3.62 -14.02
CA TYR A 51 -6.91 3.84 -12.67
C TYR A 51 -6.07 4.86 -11.93
N SER A 52 -6.73 5.63 -11.05
CA SER A 52 -6.08 6.35 -9.96
C SER A 52 -6.58 5.81 -8.63
N PHE A 53 -5.69 5.77 -7.63
CA PHE A 53 -6.00 5.24 -6.32
C PHE A 53 -5.74 6.27 -5.23
N ILE A 54 -6.66 6.35 -4.27
CA ILE A 54 -6.47 7.12 -3.04
C ILE A 54 -6.57 6.14 -1.87
N GLY A 55 -5.48 6.00 -1.10
CA GLY A 55 -5.48 5.25 0.14
C GLY A 55 -5.72 6.19 1.31
N VAL A 56 -6.59 5.79 2.24
CA VAL A 56 -6.95 6.58 3.42
C VAL A 56 -6.91 5.71 4.65
N ASN A 57 -6.28 6.21 5.70
CA ASN A 57 -6.14 5.60 7.00
C ASN A 57 -5.40 4.24 6.97
N ALA A 58 -4.08 4.30 7.14
CA ALA A 58 -3.25 3.10 7.17
C ALA A 58 -3.54 2.25 8.42
N ILE A 59 -3.93 0.99 8.20
CA ILE A 59 -4.19 0.00 9.26
C ILE A 59 -3.08 -1.04 9.41
N GLY A 60 -2.16 -1.09 8.47
CA GLY A 60 -1.02 -1.99 8.47
C GLY A 60 0.06 -1.48 7.53
N GLY A 61 1.16 -2.19 7.43
CA GLY A 61 2.20 -1.87 6.47
C GLY A 61 3.60 -2.23 6.90
N ILE A 62 4.52 -1.83 6.05
CA ILE A 62 5.95 -2.09 6.19
C ILE A 62 6.68 -0.77 6.00
N GLU A 63 7.65 -0.50 6.85
CA GLU A 63 8.56 0.64 6.72
C GLU A 63 10.00 0.22 6.94
N ILE A 64 10.87 0.59 6.03
CA ILE A 64 12.30 0.36 6.12
C ILE A 64 12.99 1.72 6.06
N SER A 65 13.49 2.17 7.20
CA SER A 65 14.17 3.47 7.31
C SER A 65 15.69 3.37 7.13
N SER A 66 16.25 2.17 7.31
CA SER A 66 17.67 1.89 7.17
C SER A 66 17.90 0.48 6.65
N LEU A 67 19.11 0.17 6.20
CA LEU A 67 19.47 -1.13 5.65
C LEU A 67 19.46 -2.28 6.69
N ASN A 68 19.34 -1.97 7.96
CA ASN A 68 19.43 -2.95 9.05
C ASN A 68 18.19 -3.05 9.93
N GLU A 69 17.14 -2.30 9.65
CA GLU A 69 15.91 -2.33 10.46
C GLU A 69 14.67 -2.30 9.55
N ILE A 70 13.71 -3.15 9.86
CA ILE A 70 12.39 -3.18 9.24
C ILE A 70 11.31 -3.07 10.32
N GLU A 71 10.31 -2.23 10.09
CA GLU A 71 9.15 -2.09 10.94
C GLU A 71 7.92 -2.68 10.28
N PHE A 72 7.22 -3.53 11.02
CA PHE A 72 5.93 -4.10 10.61
C PHE A 72 4.81 -3.51 11.45
N LYS A 73 3.77 -3.03 10.78
CA LYS A 73 2.54 -2.57 11.42
C LYS A 73 1.42 -3.55 11.12
N TYR A 74 0.79 -4.05 12.18
CA TYR A 74 -0.37 -4.95 12.11
C TYR A 74 -1.63 -4.22 12.55
N PRO A 75 -2.82 -4.58 12.03
CA PRO A 75 -4.08 -3.98 12.46
C PRO A 75 -4.28 -4.11 13.97
N LYS A 76 -4.63 -2.99 14.61
CA LYS A 76 -4.92 -2.92 16.06
C LYS A 76 -3.76 -3.37 16.98
N GLN A 77 -2.53 -3.28 16.51
CA GLN A 77 -1.34 -3.62 17.28
C GLN A 77 -0.32 -2.50 17.18
N GLU A 78 0.58 -2.44 18.17
CA GLU A 78 1.74 -1.57 18.11
C GLU A 78 2.71 -2.05 17.02
N PRO A 79 3.41 -1.13 16.33
CA PRO A 79 4.42 -1.48 15.35
C PRO A 79 5.53 -2.35 15.97
N GLN A 80 5.98 -3.33 15.20
CA GLN A 80 7.04 -4.26 15.60
C GLN A 80 8.28 -4.00 14.75
N LYS A 81 9.40 -3.77 15.40
CA LYS A 81 10.70 -3.55 14.75
C LYS A 81 11.54 -4.82 14.81
N GLU A 82 12.17 -5.15 13.69
CA GLU A 82 13.08 -6.27 13.55
C GLU A 82 14.39 -5.81 12.94
N LEU A 83 15.50 -6.38 13.43
CA LEU A 83 16.80 -6.16 12.83
C LEU A 83 16.97 -7.07 11.61
N ILE A 84 17.50 -6.50 10.54
CA ILE A 84 17.91 -7.19 9.34
C ILE A 84 19.40 -7.49 9.46
N GLN A 85 19.77 -8.76 9.54
CA GLN A 85 21.17 -9.17 9.61
C GLN A 85 21.86 -9.11 8.25
N LYS A 86 21.13 -9.52 7.22
CA LYS A 86 21.58 -9.46 5.83
C LYS A 86 20.51 -8.73 5.01
N VAL A 87 20.95 -7.79 4.20
CA VAL A 87 20.05 -6.98 3.36
C VAL A 87 19.17 -7.87 2.47
N GLN A 88 19.72 -8.98 1.99
CA GLN A 88 19.01 -9.95 1.13
C GLN A 88 17.87 -10.69 1.85
N ASP A 89 17.79 -10.63 3.19
CA ASP A 89 16.71 -11.28 3.94
C ASP A 89 15.42 -10.42 3.94
N ALA A 90 15.49 -9.15 3.54
CA ALA A 90 14.36 -8.24 3.56
C ALA A 90 13.18 -8.70 2.67
N PRO A 91 13.37 -9.16 1.42
CA PRO A 91 12.28 -9.65 0.60
C PRO A 91 11.52 -10.83 1.24
N ASP A 92 12.23 -11.76 1.86
CA ASP A 92 11.62 -12.92 2.53
C ASP A 92 10.80 -12.48 3.76
N ARG A 93 11.29 -11.47 4.49
CA ARG A 93 10.56 -10.89 5.63
C ARG A 93 9.31 -10.15 5.19
N ILE A 94 9.37 -9.39 4.11
CA ILE A 94 8.23 -8.72 3.50
C ILE A 94 7.20 -9.75 3.06
N TRP A 95 7.64 -10.80 2.38
CA TRP A 95 6.77 -11.89 1.93
C TRP A 95 6.10 -12.60 3.11
N ALA A 96 6.86 -12.94 4.16
CA ALA A 96 6.34 -13.55 5.38
C ALA A 96 5.29 -12.67 6.07
N TYR A 97 5.47 -11.35 6.06
CA TYR A 97 4.46 -10.41 6.55
C TYR A 97 3.17 -10.50 5.73
N MET A 98 3.28 -10.44 4.41
CA MET A 98 2.11 -10.51 3.52
C MET A 98 1.34 -11.82 3.68
N GLN A 99 2.03 -12.93 3.92
CA GLN A 99 1.42 -14.26 4.11
C GLN A 99 0.62 -14.39 5.41
N GLN A 100 0.75 -13.47 6.33
CA GLN A 100 -0.07 -13.46 7.56
C GLN A 100 -1.50 -12.97 7.33
N PHE A 101 -1.75 -12.30 6.21
CA PHE A 101 -3.07 -11.83 5.81
C PHE A 101 -3.78 -12.90 4.97
N GLU A 102 -5.05 -13.08 5.24
CA GLU A 102 -5.94 -13.94 4.46
C GLU A 102 -7.10 -13.10 3.94
N MET A 103 -7.20 -13.03 2.61
CA MET A 103 -8.26 -12.28 1.96
C MET A 103 -9.50 -13.15 1.90
N GLN A 104 -10.62 -12.65 2.42
CA GLN A 104 -11.88 -13.35 2.27
C GLN A 104 -12.38 -13.20 0.81
N PRO A 105 -12.90 -14.28 0.22
CA PRO A 105 -13.47 -14.22 -1.12
C PRO A 105 -14.57 -13.16 -1.20
N SER A 106 -14.53 -12.34 -2.24
CA SER A 106 -15.56 -11.34 -2.54
C SER A 106 -16.19 -11.66 -3.89
N THR A 107 -17.49 -11.41 -4.00
CA THR A 107 -18.20 -11.47 -5.29
C THR A 107 -17.88 -10.27 -6.19
N GLN A 108 -17.33 -9.21 -5.58
CA GLN A 108 -16.94 -8.00 -6.30
C GLN A 108 -15.43 -8.05 -6.57
N LYS A 109 -15.08 -8.11 -7.85
CA LYS A 109 -13.67 -8.19 -8.28
C LYS A 109 -12.85 -6.96 -7.87
N GLU A 110 -13.49 -5.82 -7.71
CA GLU A 110 -12.88 -4.55 -7.32
C GLU A 110 -12.38 -4.55 -5.87
N ALA A 111 -12.80 -5.51 -5.04
CA ALA A 111 -12.30 -5.69 -3.69
C ALA A 111 -10.76 -5.86 -3.64
N ILE A 112 -10.17 -6.39 -4.71
CA ILE A 112 -8.71 -6.54 -4.84
C ILE A 112 -7.96 -5.21 -4.71
N PHE A 113 -8.58 -4.08 -5.06
CA PHE A 113 -7.94 -2.77 -4.94
C PHE A 113 -7.60 -2.39 -3.50
N ALA A 114 -8.36 -2.85 -2.52
CA ALA A 114 -8.06 -2.61 -1.11
C ALA A 114 -7.20 -3.70 -0.46
N GLN A 115 -7.00 -4.82 -1.15
CA GLN A 115 -6.31 -6.01 -0.63
C GLN A 115 -4.81 -6.00 -0.97
N GLY A 116 -4.20 -4.85 -1.11
CA GLY A 116 -2.80 -4.69 -1.46
C GLY A 116 -2.11 -3.64 -0.60
N LEU A 117 -0.78 -3.62 -0.72
CA LEU A 117 0.06 -2.60 -0.12
C LEU A 117 0.37 -1.51 -1.14
N TYR A 118 0.19 -0.26 -0.75
CA TYR A 118 0.49 0.91 -1.57
C TYR A 118 1.56 1.76 -0.91
N GLY A 119 2.49 2.26 -1.71
CA GLY A 119 3.56 3.08 -1.20
C GLY A 119 4.67 3.32 -2.21
N TYR A 120 5.89 3.43 -1.70
CA TYR A 120 7.07 3.72 -2.51
C TYR A 120 8.31 2.98 -2.01
N ALA A 121 9.27 2.84 -2.92
CA ALA A 121 10.65 2.49 -2.61
C ALA A 121 11.56 3.54 -3.26
N THR A 122 12.59 3.96 -2.52
CA THR A 122 13.62 4.87 -3.04
C THR A 122 14.71 4.09 -3.75
N TYR A 123 15.57 4.78 -4.50
CA TYR A 123 16.76 4.16 -5.12
C TYR A 123 17.70 3.54 -4.08
N ASP A 124 17.78 4.09 -2.88
CA ASP A 124 18.63 3.57 -1.80
C ASP A 124 18.13 2.23 -1.23
N ALA A 125 16.93 1.78 -1.65
CA ALA A 125 16.39 0.46 -1.34
C ALA A 125 16.88 -0.65 -2.30
N ILE A 126 17.56 -0.32 -3.40
CA ILE A 126 18.05 -1.30 -4.39
C ILE A 126 18.85 -2.45 -3.75
N PRO A 127 19.73 -2.22 -2.74
CA PRO A 127 20.48 -3.30 -2.09
C PRO A 127 19.62 -4.45 -1.52
N PHE A 128 18.34 -4.21 -1.23
CA PHE A 128 17.42 -5.26 -0.78
C PHE A 128 17.03 -6.25 -1.89
N PHE A 129 17.13 -5.84 -3.14
CA PHE A 129 16.60 -6.58 -4.29
C PHE A 129 17.67 -6.93 -5.34
N ASP A 130 18.86 -6.36 -5.22
CA ASP A 130 19.96 -6.56 -6.15
C ASP A 130 21.29 -6.68 -5.40
N THR A 131 22.32 -7.19 -6.09
CA THR A 131 23.69 -7.33 -5.57
C THR A 131 24.51 -6.04 -5.61
N ILE A 132 23.91 -4.92 -6.00
CA ILE A 132 24.57 -3.62 -6.10
C ILE A 132 24.77 -3.03 -4.71
N GLU A 133 26.01 -2.70 -4.37
CA GLU A 133 26.37 -2.01 -3.14
C GLU A 133 26.33 -0.50 -3.35
N PHE A 134 25.48 0.18 -2.59
CA PHE A 134 25.51 1.63 -2.46
C PHE A 134 26.05 2.04 -1.09
N LYS A 135 26.65 3.22 -1.03
CA LYS A 135 26.85 3.92 0.23
C LYS A 135 25.64 4.83 0.43
N PRO A 136 24.62 4.41 1.17
CA PRO A 136 23.47 5.27 1.39
C PRO A 136 23.89 6.51 2.13
N GLY A 137 23.54 7.68 1.64
CA GLY A 137 23.59 8.93 2.37
C GLY A 137 22.55 8.89 3.51
N ALA A 138 22.71 9.77 4.49
CA ALA A 138 21.70 9.96 5.52
C ALA A 138 20.44 10.55 4.84
N SER A 139 19.39 9.73 4.68
CA SER A 139 18.11 10.17 4.15
C SER A 139 17.13 10.40 5.31
N VAL A 140 16.40 11.50 5.23
CA VAL A 140 15.28 11.79 6.15
C VAL A 140 14.04 11.00 5.74
N ILE A 141 13.97 10.57 4.47
CA ILE A 141 12.85 9.81 3.90
C ILE A 141 13.14 8.31 4.09
N PRO A 142 12.17 7.51 4.57
CA PRO A 142 12.31 6.06 4.62
C PRO A 142 12.70 5.48 3.26
N LEU A 143 13.54 4.44 3.25
CA LEU A 143 13.98 3.74 2.03
C LEU A 143 12.79 3.08 1.31
N MET A 144 11.88 2.52 2.10
CA MET A 144 10.63 1.92 1.62
C MET A 144 9.51 2.23 2.61
N ARG A 145 8.34 2.52 2.09
CA ARG A 145 7.11 2.63 2.88
C ARG A 145 5.96 2.09 2.06
N TYR A 146 5.35 1.00 2.53
CA TYR A 146 4.14 0.41 1.98
C TYR A 146 3.09 0.29 3.07
N ARG A 147 1.85 0.65 2.77
CA ARG A 147 0.72 0.65 3.71
C ARG A 147 -0.43 -0.19 3.19
N LEU A 148 -1.08 -0.89 4.12
CA LEU A 148 -2.41 -1.44 3.95
C LEU A 148 -3.40 -0.40 4.45
N TYR A 149 -4.30 0.04 3.57
CA TYR A 149 -5.26 1.11 3.89
C TYR A 149 -6.61 0.56 4.27
N GLN A 150 -7.27 1.20 5.24
CA GLN A 150 -8.66 0.89 5.58
C GLN A 150 -9.57 1.19 4.39
N TYR A 151 -9.39 2.34 3.74
CA TYR A 151 -10.14 2.71 2.55
C TYR A 151 -9.21 2.87 1.37
N VAL A 152 -9.64 2.30 0.24
CA VAL A 152 -9.04 2.58 -1.06
C VAL A 152 -10.13 3.04 -2.01
N ILE A 153 -9.97 4.26 -2.55
CA ILE A 153 -10.86 4.81 -3.56
C ILE A 153 -10.18 4.61 -4.91
N ALA A 154 -10.78 3.81 -5.77
CA ALA A 154 -10.29 3.54 -7.10
C ALA A 154 -11.13 4.26 -8.14
N PHE A 155 -10.49 5.07 -8.99
CA PHE A 155 -11.12 5.75 -10.12
C PHE A 155 -10.81 5.01 -11.41
N ASN A 156 -11.84 4.55 -12.10
CA ASN A 156 -11.71 4.07 -13.45
C ASN A 156 -11.94 5.23 -14.41
N HIS A 157 -10.86 5.75 -15.00
CA HIS A 157 -10.92 6.91 -15.89
C HIS A 157 -11.63 6.62 -17.21
N PHE A 158 -11.62 5.37 -17.66
CA PHE A 158 -12.30 4.97 -18.89
C PHE A 158 -13.83 4.92 -18.74
N LYS A 159 -14.33 4.47 -17.58
CA LYS A 159 -15.76 4.29 -17.33
C LYS A 159 -16.39 5.43 -16.55
N ASP A 160 -15.64 6.44 -16.13
CA ASP A 160 -16.08 7.49 -15.20
C ASP A 160 -16.76 6.93 -13.94
N GLU A 161 -16.20 5.86 -13.42
CA GLU A 161 -16.68 5.18 -12.22
C GLU A 161 -15.65 5.28 -11.11
N LEU A 162 -16.13 5.34 -9.86
CA LEU A 162 -15.29 5.17 -8.70
C LEU A 162 -15.81 4.04 -7.80
N TYR A 163 -14.88 3.41 -7.13
CA TYR A 163 -15.13 2.33 -6.19
C TYR A 163 -14.54 2.72 -4.85
N ILE A 164 -15.35 2.68 -3.80
CA ILE A 164 -14.89 2.84 -2.43
C ILE A 164 -14.78 1.44 -1.84
N CYS A 165 -13.55 1.00 -1.56
CA CYS A 165 -13.28 -0.31 -0.99
C CYS A 165 -12.86 -0.12 0.47
N GLU A 166 -13.53 -0.81 1.39
CA GLU A 166 -13.27 -0.76 2.83
C GLU A 166 -12.85 -2.13 3.36
N ASN A 167 -11.68 -2.17 4.01
CA ASN A 167 -11.17 -3.35 4.72
C ASN A 167 -11.63 -3.41 6.19
#